data_78b552d2dbf40d34d671a950a95c7c59
#
_entry.id   78b552d2dbf40d34d671a950a95c7c59
#
_cell.length_a   1.000
_cell.length_b   1.000
_cell.length_c   1.000
_cell.angle_alpha   90.00
_cell.angle_beta   90.00
_cell.angle_gamma   90.00
#
_symmetry.space_group_name_H-M   'P 1'
#
loop_
_entity.id
_entity.type
_entity.pdbx_description
1 polymer ?
#
loop_
_entity_poly.entity_id
_entity_poly.type
_entity_poly.pdbx_seq_one_letter_code
_entity_poly.pdbx_strand_id
1 'polypeptide(L)'
;MTYEEALEIVNELIEDKSMIMEYSDFTAIAYMPLNADEMAMRMNGNGFRWDMIIRKDRIEYRQLYRNLSGKIVKVKDTSIQIKKVTKETFRNFLQEQLILGRSYR
;
A
#
# COMPACT_ATOMS: atom_id res chain seq x y z
N MET A 1 -14.86 7.13 -4.82
CA MET A 1 -14.56 5.71 -5.11
C MET A 1 -15.29 4.83 -4.11
N THR A 2 -15.72 3.66 -4.53
CA THR A 2 -16.32 2.67 -3.64
C THR A 2 -15.27 1.68 -3.11
N TYR A 3 -15.63 0.93 -2.08
CA TYR A 3 -14.80 -0.14 -1.56
C TYR A 3 -14.47 -1.18 -2.64
N GLU A 4 -15.47 -1.58 -3.41
CA GLU A 4 -15.31 -2.56 -4.50
C GLU A 4 -14.36 -2.05 -5.59
N GLU A 5 -14.44 -0.78 -5.92
CA GLU A 5 -13.52 -0.15 -6.88
C GLU A 5 -12.09 -0.11 -6.37
N ALA A 6 -11.91 0.14 -5.07
CA ALA A 6 -10.59 0.10 -4.43
C ALA A 6 -9.98 -1.31 -4.52
N LEU A 7 -10.78 -2.35 -4.26
CA LEU A 7 -10.32 -3.74 -4.37
C LEU A 7 -9.92 -4.10 -5.80
N GLU A 8 -10.67 -3.64 -6.80
CA GLU A 8 -10.34 -3.87 -8.21
C GLU A 8 -8.98 -3.28 -8.57
N ILE A 9 -8.71 -2.05 -8.13
CA ILE A 9 -7.44 -1.37 -8.40
C ILE A 9 -6.26 -2.11 -7.74
N VAL A 10 -6.41 -2.56 -6.49
CA VAL A 10 -5.37 -3.32 -5.80
C VAL A 10 -5.13 -4.65 -6.51
N ASN A 11 -6.18 -5.35 -6.93
CA ASN A 11 -6.07 -6.62 -7.64
C ASN A 11 -5.35 -6.44 -8.98
N GLU A 12 -5.67 -5.39 -9.75
CA GLU A 12 -4.98 -5.06 -11.00
C GLU A 12 -3.47 -4.87 -10.76
N LEU A 13 -3.12 -4.13 -9.71
CA LEU A 13 -1.73 -3.86 -9.35
C LEU A 13 -0.98 -5.14 -8.99
N ILE A 14 -1.60 -6.02 -8.21
CA ILE A 14 -0.98 -7.28 -7.77
C ILE A 14 -0.83 -8.26 -8.94
N GLU A 15 -1.79 -8.30 -9.84
CA GLU A 15 -1.76 -9.17 -11.03
C GLU A 15 -0.75 -8.67 -12.07
N ASP A 16 -0.48 -7.37 -12.10
CA ASP A 16 0.53 -6.80 -13.00
C ASP A 16 1.94 -6.96 -12.43
N LYS A 17 2.48 -8.16 -12.63
CA LYS A 17 3.84 -8.50 -12.18
C LYS A 17 4.91 -7.60 -12.76
N SER A 18 4.71 -7.10 -13.99
CA SER A 18 5.64 -6.17 -14.63
C SER A 18 5.78 -4.88 -13.83
N MET A 19 4.66 -4.32 -13.41
CA MET A 19 4.64 -3.09 -12.62
C MET A 19 5.33 -3.30 -11.28
N ILE A 20 5.05 -4.40 -10.58
CA ILE A 20 5.68 -4.71 -9.31
C ILE A 20 7.19 -4.87 -9.47
N MET A 21 7.63 -5.59 -10.48
CA MET A 21 9.05 -5.80 -10.75
C MET A 21 9.77 -4.53 -11.18
N GLU A 22 9.10 -3.67 -11.94
CA GLU A 22 9.68 -2.44 -12.47
C GLU A 22 9.82 -1.35 -11.38
N TYR A 23 8.80 -1.19 -10.54
CA TYR A 23 8.72 -0.06 -9.62
C TYR A 23 8.99 -0.42 -8.16
N SER A 24 9.16 -1.68 -7.82
CA SER A 24 9.24 -2.10 -6.42
C SER A 24 10.42 -3.01 -6.14
N ASP A 25 11.10 -2.73 -5.03
CA ASP A 25 12.10 -3.63 -4.42
C ASP A 25 11.54 -4.28 -3.16
N PHE A 26 10.23 -4.28 -3.01
CA PHE A 26 9.61 -4.97 -1.89
C PHE A 26 9.93 -6.46 -1.95
N THR A 27 10.45 -6.98 -0.85
CA THR A 27 10.80 -8.40 -0.74
C THR A 27 9.58 -9.29 -0.60
N ALA A 28 8.47 -8.71 -0.13
CA ALA A 28 7.22 -9.43 0.02
C ALA A 28 6.04 -8.48 -0.10
N ILE A 29 5.01 -8.93 -0.81
CA ILE A 29 3.71 -8.25 -0.88
C ILE A 29 2.66 -9.25 -0.42
N ALA A 30 1.90 -8.88 0.61
CA ALA A 30 0.80 -9.68 1.10
C ALA A 30 -0.51 -8.90 0.93
N TYR A 31 -1.55 -9.58 0.45
CA TYR A 31 -2.89 -9.03 0.26
C TYR A 31 -3.90 -10.08 0.66
N MET A 32 -4.70 -9.79 1.69
CA MET A 32 -5.65 -10.77 2.24
C MET A 32 -6.86 -10.09 2.87
N PRO A 33 -8.03 -10.75 2.86
CA PRO A 33 -9.17 -10.27 3.62
C PRO A 33 -8.91 -10.44 5.13
N LEU A 34 -9.26 -9.40 5.91
CA LEU A 34 -9.31 -9.50 7.38
C LEU A 34 -10.67 -10.04 7.82
N ASN A 35 -11.72 -9.62 7.12
CA ASN A 35 -13.09 -10.07 7.31
C ASN A 35 -13.90 -9.72 6.05
N ALA A 36 -15.23 -9.84 6.10
CA ALA A 36 -16.11 -9.58 4.95
C ALA A 36 -16.05 -8.13 4.44
N ASP A 37 -15.65 -7.18 5.29
CA ASP A 37 -15.74 -5.74 5.02
C ASP A 37 -14.37 -5.03 5.02
N GLU A 38 -13.28 -5.77 5.20
CA GLU A 38 -11.95 -5.18 5.32
C GLU A 38 -10.90 -6.01 4.59
N MET A 39 -10.05 -5.32 3.81
CA MET A 39 -8.91 -5.92 3.12
C MET A 39 -7.62 -5.27 3.61
N ALA A 40 -6.60 -6.08 3.83
CA ALA A 40 -5.28 -5.61 4.22
C ALA A 40 -4.25 -5.88 3.13
N MET A 41 -3.35 -4.92 2.94
CA MET A 41 -2.20 -5.04 2.06
C MET A 41 -0.94 -4.63 2.81
N ARG A 42 0.12 -5.42 2.70
CA ARG A 42 1.42 -5.12 3.29
C ARG A 42 2.50 -5.28 2.26
N MET A 43 3.39 -4.31 2.20
CA MET A 43 4.59 -4.35 1.36
C MET A 43 5.80 -4.16 2.25
N ASN A 44 6.75 -5.09 2.17
CA ASN A 44 8.02 -5.03 2.90
C ASN A 44 9.17 -4.84 1.92
N GLY A 45 10.00 -3.85 2.19
CA GLY A 45 11.23 -3.60 1.48
C GLY A 45 12.39 -3.49 2.45
N ASN A 46 13.59 -3.25 1.93
CA ASN A 46 14.76 -3.07 2.75
C ASN A 46 14.73 -1.68 3.42
N GLY A 47 14.52 -1.66 4.74
CA GLY A 47 14.41 -0.43 5.51
C GLY A 47 13.05 0.28 5.42
N PHE A 48 12.08 -0.32 4.74
CA PHE A 48 10.78 0.26 4.54
C PHE A 48 9.67 -0.79 4.65
N ARG A 49 8.59 -0.45 5.34
CA ARG A 49 7.38 -1.26 5.40
C ARG A 49 6.17 -0.37 5.22
N TRP A 50 5.20 -0.85 4.47
CA TRP A 50 3.97 -0.13 4.22
C TRP A 50 2.78 -1.06 4.45
N ASP A 51 1.86 -0.63 5.29
CA ASP A 51 0.63 -1.35 5.60
C ASP A 51 -0.57 -0.50 5.20
N MET A 52 -1.57 -1.12 4.59
CA MET A 52 -2.83 -0.47 4.24
C MET A 52 -4.00 -1.36 4.62
N ILE A 53 -5.04 -0.77 5.18
CA ILE A 53 -6.32 -1.43 5.41
C ILE A 53 -7.39 -0.66 4.65
N ILE A 54 -8.08 -1.34 3.75
CA ILE A 54 -9.20 -0.79 2.99
C ILE A 54 -10.48 -1.21 3.70
N ARG A 55 -11.24 -0.21 4.16
CA ARG A 55 -12.53 -0.38 4.82
C ARG A 55 -13.64 0.15 3.92
N LYS A 56 -14.90 -0.13 4.26
CA LYS A 56 -16.05 0.35 3.50
C LYS A 56 -16.12 1.87 3.40
N ASP A 57 -15.70 2.58 4.44
CA ASP A 57 -15.81 4.04 4.54
C ASP A 57 -14.48 4.79 4.41
N ARG A 58 -13.35 4.10 4.60
CA ARG A 58 -12.04 4.76 4.65
C ARG A 58 -10.90 3.81 4.29
N ILE A 59 -9.75 4.42 3.98
CA ILE A 59 -8.49 3.72 3.78
C ILE A 59 -7.52 4.24 4.82
N GLU A 60 -6.92 3.33 5.59
CA GLU A 60 -5.89 3.64 6.56
C GLU A 60 -4.57 3.09 6.07
N TYR A 61 -3.49 3.86 6.17
CA TYR A 61 -2.18 3.35 5.82
C TYR A 61 -1.10 3.87 6.74
N ARG A 62 -0.04 3.06 6.91
CA ARG A 62 1.09 3.34 7.77
C ARG A 62 2.38 3.07 7.02
N GLN A 63 3.33 3.99 7.11
CA GLN A 63 4.67 3.86 6.56
C GLN A 63 5.66 3.79 7.72
N LEU A 64 6.55 2.81 7.70
CA LEU A 64 7.58 2.58 8.70
C LEU A 64 8.93 2.62 8.01
N TYR A 65 9.85 3.40 8.56
CA TYR A 65 11.21 3.55 8.04
C TYR A 65 12.20 3.07 9.11
N ARG A 66 13.17 2.27 8.70
CA ARG A 66 14.21 1.73 9.61
C ARG A 66 15.58 2.18 9.15
N ASN A 67 16.49 2.41 10.12
CA ASN A 67 17.90 2.68 9.82
C ASN A 67 18.68 1.37 9.64
N LEU A 68 19.99 1.47 9.38
CA LEU A 68 20.86 0.32 9.16
C LEU A 68 20.93 -0.61 10.37
N SER A 69 20.71 -0.11 11.59
CA SER A 69 20.68 -0.93 12.80
C SER A 69 19.34 -1.63 13.05
N GLY A 70 18.36 -1.44 12.14
CA GLY A 70 17.03 -2.02 12.26
C GLY A 70 16.07 -1.27 13.16
N LYS A 71 16.48 -0.11 13.70
CA LYS A 71 15.65 0.72 14.55
C LYS A 71 14.63 1.50 13.71
N ILE A 72 13.39 1.57 14.17
CA ILE A 72 12.35 2.39 13.55
C ILE A 72 12.67 3.85 13.82
N VAL A 73 12.92 4.63 12.75
CA VAL A 73 13.29 6.05 12.85
C VAL A 73 12.17 6.98 12.41
N LYS A 74 11.13 6.45 11.74
CA LYS A 74 10.01 7.26 11.29
C LYS A 74 8.76 6.39 11.16
N VAL A 75 7.64 6.93 11.60
CA VAL A 75 6.31 6.33 11.40
C VAL A 75 5.40 7.44 10.87
N LYS A 76 4.64 7.11 9.83
CA LYS A 76 3.63 8.00 9.28
C LYS A 76 2.32 7.22 9.16
N ASP A 77 1.30 7.68 9.87
CA ASP A 77 -0.07 7.15 9.81
C ASP A 77 -0.96 8.14 9.08
N THR A 78 -1.83 7.63 8.22
CA THR A 78 -2.79 8.47 7.48
C THR A 78 -4.10 7.70 7.31
N SER A 79 -5.20 8.46 7.34
CA SER A 79 -6.54 7.93 7.07
C SER A 79 -7.25 8.89 6.12
N ILE A 80 -7.89 8.35 5.08
CA ILE A 80 -8.67 9.12 4.11
C ILE A 80 -10.04 8.49 3.91
N GLN A 81 -11.06 9.34 3.73
CA GLN A 81 -12.40 8.87 3.44
C GLN A 81 -12.47 8.37 2.00
N ILE A 82 -12.92 7.13 1.81
CA ILE A 82 -12.91 6.49 0.48
C ILE A 82 -13.78 7.24 -0.53
N LYS A 83 -14.87 7.85 -0.10
CA LYS A 83 -15.76 8.65 -0.96
C LYS A 83 -15.11 9.90 -1.54
N LYS A 84 -14.00 10.38 -0.93
CA LYS A 84 -13.28 11.58 -1.36
C LYS A 84 -12.13 11.25 -2.32
N VAL A 85 -11.89 9.99 -2.60
CA VAL A 85 -10.81 9.51 -3.45
C VAL A 85 -11.38 9.02 -4.76
N THR A 86 -10.76 9.39 -5.89
CA THR A 86 -11.11 8.88 -7.20
C THR A 86 -10.28 7.63 -7.51
N LYS A 87 -10.74 6.81 -8.47
CA LYS A 87 -10.00 5.63 -8.94
C LYS A 87 -8.61 6.02 -9.44
N GLU A 88 -8.52 7.12 -10.19
CA GLU A 88 -7.26 7.63 -10.74
C GLU A 88 -6.28 8.06 -9.64
N THR A 89 -6.75 8.87 -8.67
CA THR A 89 -5.92 9.30 -7.55
C THR A 89 -5.45 8.14 -6.70
N PHE A 90 -6.28 7.14 -6.47
CA PHE A 90 -5.92 5.96 -5.71
C PHE A 90 -4.86 5.11 -6.45
N ARG A 91 -5.04 4.91 -7.76
CA ARG A 91 -4.06 4.20 -8.59
C ARG A 91 -2.71 4.90 -8.56
N ASN A 92 -2.69 6.21 -8.73
CA ASN A 92 -1.47 7.02 -8.66
C ASN A 92 -0.81 6.93 -7.29
N PHE A 93 -1.59 6.98 -6.23
CA PHE A 93 -1.10 6.82 -4.87
C PHE A 93 -0.40 5.47 -4.67
N LEU A 94 -1.00 4.38 -5.10
CA LEU A 94 -0.38 3.05 -4.99
C LEU A 94 0.92 2.95 -5.78
N GLN A 95 0.96 3.51 -6.98
CA GLN A 95 2.18 3.54 -7.79
C GLN A 95 3.28 4.33 -7.10
N GLU A 96 2.95 5.47 -6.48
CA GLU A 96 3.89 6.28 -5.71
C GLU A 96 4.46 5.50 -4.53
N GLN A 97 3.63 4.70 -3.84
CA GLN A 97 4.11 3.87 -2.73
C GLN A 97 5.12 2.82 -3.20
N LEU A 98 4.92 2.23 -4.37
CA LEU A 98 5.86 1.27 -4.95
C LEU A 98 7.20 1.93 -5.29
N ILE A 99 7.17 3.12 -5.88
CA ILE A 99 8.38 3.91 -6.19
C ILE A 99 9.10 4.31 -4.90
N LEU A 100 8.35 4.75 -3.89
CA LEU A 100 8.90 5.15 -2.60
C LEU A 100 9.62 3.98 -1.91
N GLY A 101 9.04 2.79 -1.94
CA GLY A 101 9.67 1.58 -1.41
C GLY A 101 11.01 1.30 -2.08
N ARG A 102 11.11 1.50 -3.38
CA ARG A 102 12.36 1.34 -4.13
C ARG A 102 13.44 2.31 -3.67
N SER A 103 13.07 3.52 -3.27
CA SER A 103 14.02 4.56 -2.85
C SER A 103 14.70 4.25 -1.51
N TYR A 104 14.22 3.26 -0.75
CA TYR A 104 14.73 2.89 0.57
C TYR A 104 15.49 1.55 0.55
N ARG A 105 16.18 1.30 -0.50
CA ARG A 105 17.10 0.16 -0.59
C ARG A 105 18.22 0.22 0.43
#